data_facd7162925b5527a18610cc4f0c88a0
#
_entry.id   facd7162925b5527a18610cc4f0c88a0
#
_cell.length_a   1.000
_cell.length_b   1.000
_cell.length_c   1.000
_cell.angle_alpha   90.00
_cell.angle_beta   90.00
_cell.angle_gamma   90.00
#
_symmetry.space_group_name_H-M   'P 1'
#
loop_
_entity.id
_entity.type
_entity.pdbx_description
1 polymer ?
#
loop_
_entity_poly.entity_id
_entity_poly.type
_entity_poly.pdbx_seq_one_letter_code
_entity_poly.pdbx_strand_id
1 'polypeptide(L)'
;MAANEPKKIPRRIAQTLVNALKGGVVPRIGLPYITVGRRSEIEALLSDVEMIEGGGASFRFIVGRYGSGKSFLLQTIRSYVMAKNFVVVDADLSPERRLQGTRGQGLATYRELIRNMATKTTPEGGALTLILDRWISRVQQEIVTEDGIAPEHPDFPAAVDRRIAAIIYGLNDLVHGFDFTRLLTLYYHAYRDGDDEKRAQIARWFRGEYTTKTEARHDLGVNIIITDDDWYEYLKLFAAFLRQAGYAGMLILIDELVNIYKIPHAVTRQYNYEKILTMYNDAMQGRAQYLGMILCGTPACMEDTRRGVYSYEALRSRLTEGRFAGEHRDLLSPVIRLSPLTHEEMLVLIEKLAAIHADLYGYAQIVTQDDLADFIRIEFGRIGADTHITPREVIRDFIQVLDIIYQNPSLKLADLLGSDEFSYAQNEVEGAEISAQFAEFEL
;
A
#
# COMPACT_ATOMS: atom_id res chain seq x y z
N MET A 1 -25.31 -5.92 24.27
CA MET A 1 -24.54 -6.11 23.03
C MET A 1 -23.95 -7.50 23.11
N ALA A 2 -24.40 -8.43 22.25
CA ALA A 2 -23.91 -9.80 22.25
C ALA A 2 -22.42 -9.82 21.89
N ALA A 3 -21.60 -10.47 22.69
CA ALA A 3 -20.20 -10.74 22.41
C ALA A 3 -20.15 -11.53 21.11
N ASN A 4 -19.57 -10.92 20.07
CA ASN A 4 -19.31 -11.59 18.79
C ASN A 4 -18.30 -12.70 19.08
N GLU A 5 -18.71 -13.96 19.03
CA GLU A 5 -17.79 -15.10 19.08
C GLU A 5 -16.67 -14.87 18.04
N PRO A 6 -15.41 -15.08 18.38
CA PRO A 6 -14.31 -14.90 17.46
C PRO A 6 -14.51 -15.82 16.25
N LYS A 7 -14.72 -15.24 15.07
CA LYS A 7 -14.86 -16.01 13.81
C LYS A 7 -13.62 -16.87 13.65
N LYS A 8 -13.81 -18.19 13.64
CA LYS A 8 -12.72 -19.16 13.43
C LYS A 8 -11.95 -18.82 12.14
N ILE A 9 -10.64 -18.66 12.25
CA ILE A 9 -9.78 -18.29 11.13
C ILE A 9 -9.62 -19.51 10.21
N PRO A 10 -9.87 -19.38 8.88
CA PRO A 10 -9.58 -20.47 7.95
C PRO A 10 -8.11 -20.91 8.04
N ARG A 11 -7.87 -22.21 8.13
CA ARG A 11 -6.54 -22.81 8.36
C ARG A 11 -5.47 -22.28 7.38
N ARG A 12 -5.83 -22.10 6.09
CA ARG A 12 -4.92 -21.53 5.09
C ARG A 12 -4.50 -20.10 5.44
N ILE A 13 -5.42 -19.28 5.94
CA ILE A 13 -5.14 -17.89 6.34
C ILE A 13 -4.25 -17.89 7.58
N ALA A 14 -4.58 -18.70 8.60
CA ALA A 14 -3.77 -18.83 9.81
C ALA A 14 -2.34 -19.27 9.50
N GLN A 15 -2.16 -20.27 8.62
CA GLN A 15 -0.84 -20.75 8.21
C GLN A 15 -0.02 -19.67 7.50
N THR A 16 -0.63 -18.96 6.55
CA THR A 16 0.05 -17.86 5.82
C THR A 16 0.43 -16.73 6.78
N LEU A 17 -0.46 -16.39 7.71
CA LEU A 17 -0.24 -15.35 8.73
C LEU A 17 0.96 -15.71 9.61
N VAL A 18 0.95 -16.88 10.24
CA VAL A 18 2.00 -17.32 11.15
C VAL A 18 3.35 -17.41 10.42
N ASN A 19 3.38 -17.99 9.21
CA ASN A 19 4.63 -18.11 8.45
C ASN A 19 5.21 -16.74 8.06
N ALA A 20 4.38 -15.78 7.62
CA ALA A 20 4.83 -14.44 7.27
C ALA A 20 5.41 -13.71 8.50
N LEU A 21 4.69 -13.76 9.63
CA LEU A 21 5.12 -13.10 10.88
C LEU A 21 6.40 -13.72 11.43
N LYS A 22 6.54 -15.03 11.37
CA LYS A 22 7.77 -15.75 11.75
C LYS A 22 8.97 -15.33 10.91
N GLY A 23 8.75 -15.09 9.61
CA GLY A 23 9.75 -14.55 8.69
C GLY A 23 9.98 -13.03 8.84
N GLY A 24 9.33 -12.35 9.79
CA GLY A 24 9.43 -10.90 9.96
C GLY A 24 8.82 -10.09 8.83
N VAL A 25 7.94 -10.70 8.01
CA VAL A 25 7.28 -10.07 6.87
C VAL A 25 5.83 -9.76 7.20
N VAL A 26 5.31 -8.64 6.70
CA VAL A 26 3.89 -8.31 6.89
C VAL A 26 3.04 -9.20 5.97
N PRO A 27 2.09 -9.98 6.52
CA PRO A 27 1.22 -10.83 5.72
C PRO A 27 0.26 -9.98 4.87
N ARG A 28 -0.06 -10.45 3.65
CA ARG A 28 -1.04 -9.79 2.79
C ARG A 28 -2.49 -10.15 3.13
N ILE A 29 -2.71 -11.24 3.86
CA ILE A 29 -4.03 -11.74 4.27
C ILE A 29 -4.05 -12.01 5.77
N GLY A 30 -5.24 -11.95 6.38
CA GLY A 30 -5.43 -12.29 7.79
C GLY A 30 -5.14 -11.15 8.78
N LEU A 31 -4.74 -9.97 8.33
CA LEU A 31 -4.43 -8.82 9.19
C LEU A 31 -5.55 -8.42 10.14
N PRO A 32 -6.85 -8.41 9.75
CA PRO A 32 -7.94 -8.06 10.67
C PRO A 32 -8.00 -8.93 11.94
N TYR A 33 -7.48 -10.15 11.89
CA TYR A 33 -7.48 -11.06 13.05
C TYR A 33 -6.45 -10.66 14.13
N ILE A 34 -5.38 -9.97 13.72
CA ILE A 34 -4.28 -9.57 14.61
C ILE A 34 -4.13 -8.04 14.76
N THR A 35 -5.03 -7.26 14.19
CA THR A 35 -4.99 -5.79 14.33
C THR A 35 -5.27 -5.41 15.78
N VAL A 36 -4.36 -4.61 16.36
CA VAL A 36 -4.43 -4.07 17.72
C VAL A 36 -3.88 -2.64 17.72
N GLY A 37 -4.44 -1.76 18.53
CA GLY A 37 -3.89 -0.45 18.84
C GLY A 37 -3.86 0.58 17.72
N ARG A 38 -4.54 0.35 16.59
CA ARG A 38 -4.52 1.24 15.40
C ARG A 38 -5.90 1.74 15.00
N ARG A 39 -6.85 1.68 15.92
CA ARG A 39 -8.25 2.01 15.61
C ARG A 39 -8.40 3.44 15.12
N SER A 40 -7.81 4.39 15.81
CA SER A 40 -7.94 5.80 15.48
C SER A 40 -7.33 6.17 14.13
N GLU A 41 -6.15 5.62 13.81
CA GLU A 41 -5.49 5.80 12.52
C GLU A 41 -6.30 5.16 11.39
N ILE A 42 -6.83 3.96 11.61
CA ILE A 42 -7.69 3.28 10.64
C ILE A 42 -8.97 4.08 10.39
N GLU A 43 -9.64 4.56 11.44
CA GLU A 43 -10.85 5.38 11.34
C GLU A 43 -10.58 6.68 10.56
N ALA A 44 -9.46 7.37 10.82
CA ALA A 44 -9.08 8.58 10.09
C ALA A 44 -8.84 8.31 8.60
N LEU A 45 -8.12 7.23 8.27
CA LEU A 45 -7.87 6.84 6.88
C LEU A 45 -9.14 6.35 6.18
N LEU A 46 -10.07 5.71 6.88
CA LEU A 46 -11.37 5.32 6.31
C LEU A 46 -12.28 6.52 6.07
N SER A 47 -12.19 7.59 6.87
CA SER A 47 -12.87 8.86 6.60
C SER A 47 -12.35 9.50 5.30
N ASP A 48 -11.03 9.44 5.05
CA ASP A 48 -10.47 9.88 3.77
C ASP A 48 -11.04 9.06 2.59
N VAL A 49 -11.21 7.75 2.77
CA VAL A 49 -11.78 6.86 1.74
C VAL A 49 -13.21 7.28 1.38
N GLU A 50 -14.01 7.70 2.36
CA GLU A 50 -15.38 8.21 2.12
C GLU A 50 -15.34 9.53 1.32
N MET A 51 -14.40 10.42 1.61
CA MET A 51 -14.19 11.65 0.85
C MET A 51 -13.77 11.34 -0.60
N ILE A 52 -12.89 10.36 -0.83
CA ILE A 52 -12.46 9.94 -2.17
C ILE A 52 -13.63 9.34 -2.95
N GLU A 53 -14.46 8.50 -2.32
CA GLU A 53 -15.66 7.93 -2.94
C GLU A 53 -16.64 9.02 -3.41
N GLY A 54 -16.72 10.12 -2.67
CA GLY A 54 -17.50 11.32 -3.01
C GLY A 54 -16.92 12.19 -4.12
N GLY A 55 -15.78 11.80 -4.73
CA GLY A 55 -15.13 12.54 -5.82
C GLY A 55 -13.93 13.38 -5.40
N GLY A 56 -13.61 13.42 -4.11
CA GLY A 56 -12.44 14.13 -3.58
C GLY A 56 -11.13 13.38 -3.81
N ALA A 57 -10.07 13.92 -3.20
CA ALA A 57 -8.76 13.29 -3.14
C ALA A 57 -8.15 13.45 -1.75
N SER A 58 -7.32 12.50 -1.34
CA SER A 58 -6.59 12.53 -0.07
C SER A 58 -5.09 12.31 -0.30
N PHE A 59 -4.30 13.00 0.51
CA PHE A 59 -2.85 12.80 0.57
C PHE A 59 -2.38 12.73 2.01
N ARG A 60 -1.76 11.61 2.39
CA ARG A 60 -1.29 11.35 3.75
C ARG A 60 0.15 10.87 3.78
N PHE A 61 0.87 11.27 4.82
CA PHE A 61 2.10 10.62 5.25
C PHE A 61 1.85 9.78 6.50
N ILE A 62 2.35 8.55 6.50
CA ILE A 62 2.43 7.73 7.71
C ILE A 62 3.89 7.68 8.13
N VAL A 63 4.19 8.25 9.29
CA VAL A 63 5.53 8.39 9.82
C VAL A 63 5.71 7.55 11.07
N GLY A 64 6.73 6.71 11.10
CA GLY A 64 7.03 5.88 12.25
C GLY A 64 8.41 5.21 12.14
N ARG A 65 9.00 4.81 13.26
CA ARG A 65 10.28 4.10 13.27
C ARG A 65 10.20 2.78 12.49
N TYR A 66 11.34 2.18 12.17
CA TYR A 66 11.35 0.82 11.65
C TYR A 66 10.65 -0.12 12.61
N GLY A 67 9.90 -1.09 12.10
CA GLY A 67 9.13 -2.02 12.90
C GLY A 67 7.89 -1.46 13.60
N SER A 68 7.60 -0.15 13.53
CA SER A 68 6.44 0.47 14.20
C SER A 68 5.07 0.08 13.63
N GLY A 69 5.03 -0.75 12.59
CA GLY A 69 3.79 -1.22 11.98
C GLY A 69 3.26 -0.36 10.82
N LYS A 70 4.08 0.49 10.17
CA LYS A 70 3.69 1.27 8.98
C LYS A 70 3.14 0.37 7.87
N SER A 71 3.94 -0.58 7.42
CA SER A 71 3.55 -1.51 6.36
C SER A 71 2.36 -2.39 6.78
N PHE A 72 2.25 -2.73 8.07
CA PHE A 72 1.07 -3.41 8.62
C PHE A 72 -0.19 -2.56 8.47
N LEU A 73 -0.12 -1.27 8.82
CA LEU A 73 -1.25 -0.34 8.67
C LEU A 73 -1.62 -0.18 7.19
N LEU A 74 -0.63 -0.03 6.29
CA LEU A 74 -0.89 0.04 4.84
C LEU A 74 -1.64 -1.19 4.33
N GLN A 75 -1.18 -2.39 4.67
CA GLN A 75 -1.83 -3.63 4.24
C GLN A 75 -3.22 -3.81 4.87
N THR A 76 -3.40 -3.32 6.10
CA THR A 76 -4.71 -3.31 6.77
C THR A 76 -5.68 -2.40 6.02
N ILE A 77 -5.30 -1.16 5.74
CA ILE A 77 -6.10 -0.20 4.96
C ILE A 77 -6.39 -0.75 3.56
N ARG A 78 -5.38 -1.32 2.89
CA ARG A 78 -5.54 -1.98 1.59
C ARG A 78 -6.69 -3.00 1.60
N SER A 79 -6.75 -3.83 2.62
CA SER A 79 -7.81 -4.84 2.77
C SER A 79 -9.20 -4.22 2.94
N TYR A 80 -9.32 -3.20 3.80
CA TYR A 80 -10.59 -2.49 4.03
C TYR A 80 -11.09 -1.76 2.78
N VAL A 81 -10.17 -1.08 2.08
CA VAL A 81 -10.49 -0.25 0.91
C VAL A 81 -10.92 -1.12 -0.28
N MET A 82 -10.25 -2.26 -0.50
CA MET A 82 -10.68 -3.24 -1.50
C MET A 82 -12.08 -3.81 -1.19
N ALA A 83 -12.41 -4.01 0.10
CA ALA A 83 -13.77 -4.45 0.49
C ALA A 83 -14.84 -3.40 0.16
N LYS A 84 -14.48 -2.11 0.14
CA LYS A 84 -15.32 -0.97 -0.29
C LYS A 84 -15.28 -0.74 -1.83
N ASN A 85 -14.86 -1.73 -2.61
CA ASN A 85 -14.82 -1.69 -4.08
C ASN A 85 -13.84 -0.65 -4.68
N PHE A 86 -12.75 -0.35 -3.99
CA PHE A 86 -11.65 0.43 -4.56
C PHE A 86 -10.65 -0.47 -5.29
N VAL A 87 -9.92 0.14 -6.20
CA VAL A 87 -8.68 -0.42 -6.73
C VAL A 87 -7.50 0.11 -5.91
N VAL A 88 -6.60 -0.77 -5.53
CA VAL A 88 -5.38 -0.39 -4.79
C VAL A 88 -4.16 -0.71 -5.63
N VAL A 89 -3.22 0.23 -5.67
CA VAL A 89 -1.90 0.06 -6.28
C VAL A 89 -0.83 0.35 -5.24
N ASP A 90 0.18 -0.49 -5.16
CA ASP A 90 1.25 -0.34 -4.17
C ASP A 90 2.65 -0.48 -4.78
N ALA A 91 3.60 0.26 -4.23
CA ALA A 91 5.01 0.16 -4.60
C ALA A 91 5.92 0.50 -3.42
N ASP A 92 7.03 -0.25 -3.31
CA ASP A 92 8.13 0.09 -2.42
C ASP A 92 9.21 0.85 -3.21
N LEU A 93 9.58 2.02 -2.72
CA LEU A 93 10.68 2.77 -3.33
C LEU A 93 12.01 2.04 -3.11
N SER A 94 12.90 2.22 -4.07
CA SER A 94 14.25 1.64 -4.05
C SER A 94 15.22 2.58 -4.81
N PRO A 95 16.52 2.29 -4.86
CA PRO A 95 17.44 3.04 -5.72
C PRO A 95 17.01 3.10 -7.19
N GLU A 96 16.35 2.05 -7.69
CA GLU A 96 15.85 1.92 -9.07
C GLU A 96 14.43 2.46 -9.25
N ARG A 97 13.66 2.54 -8.18
CA ARG A 97 12.26 3.00 -8.15
C ARG A 97 12.14 4.28 -7.32
N ARG A 98 12.02 5.41 -7.98
CA ARG A 98 11.90 6.75 -7.37
C ARG A 98 10.65 7.44 -7.88
N LEU A 99 10.30 8.58 -7.31
CA LEU A 99 9.17 9.37 -7.82
C LEU A 99 9.57 10.22 -9.04
N GLN A 100 10.83 10.61 -9.12
CA GLN A 100 11.41 11.33 -10.24
C GLN A 100 12.82 10.85 -10.52
N GLY A 101 13.18 10.70 -11.78
CA GLY A 101 14.51 10.30 -12.21
C GLY A 101 14.77 10.65 -13.68
N THR A 102 15.96 10.38 -14.14
CA THR A 102 16.38 10.64 -15.54
C THR A 102 16.68 9.35 -16.32
N ARG A 103 16.55 8.20 -15.66
CA ARG A 103 16.91 6.88 -16.22
C ARG A 103 15.79 5.86 -16.07
N GLY A 104 14.54 6.31 -16.15
CA GLY A 104 13.37 5.44 -16.00
C GLY A 104 13.02 5.06 -14.57
N GLN A 105 13.54 5.77 -13.54
CA GLN A 105 13.25 5.42 -12.14
C GLN A 105 11.80 5.77 -11.75
N GLY A 106 11.23 6.87 -12.23
CA GLY A 106 9.82 7.21 -12.02
C GLY A 106 8.90 6.24 -12.77
N LEU A 107 9.26 5.92 -14.01
CA LEU A 107 8.57 4.92 -14.81
C LEU A 107 8.64 3.52 -14.15
N ALA A 108 9.75 3.16 -13.51
CA ALA A 108 9.89 1.90 -12.78
C ALA A 108 8.92 1.85 -11.57
N THR A 109 8.72 2.96 -10.86
CA THR A 109 7.71 3.07 -9.80
C THR A 109 6.29 2.91 -10.37
N TYR A 110 5.98 3.58 -11.48
CA TYR A 110 4.70 3.40 -12.16
C TYR A 110 4.44 1.94 -12.57
N ARG A 111 5.44 1.29 -13.19
CA ARG A 111 5.34 -0.13 -13.58
C ARG A 111 5.03 -1.04 -12.40
N GLU A 112 5.67 -0.77 -11.26
CA GLU A 112 5.40 -1.51 -10.03
C GLU A 112 3.98 -1.28 -9.53
N LEU A 113 3.51 -0.02 -9.49
CA LEU A 113 2.15 0.33 -9.11
C LEU A 113 1.11 -0.39 -9.98
N ILE A 114 1.27 -0.35 -11.31
CA ILE A 114 0.32 -1.00 -12.21
C ILE A 114 0.42 -2.54 -12.16
N ARG A 115 1.61 -3.10 -11.96
CA ARG A 115 1.79 -4.54 -11.77
C ARG A 115 1.07 -5.03 -10.51
N ASN A 116 1.14 -4.25 -9.44
CA ASN A 116 0.51 -4.55 -8.14
C ASN A 116 -0.95 -4.09 -8.08
N MET A 117 -1.53 -3.59 -9.20
CA MET A 117 -2.93 -3.18 -9.24
C MET A 117 -3.84 -4.32 -8.80
N ALA A 118 -4.60 -4.09 -7.73
CA ALA A 118 -5.36 -5.09 -7.03
C ALA A 118 -6.81 -4.67 -6.79
N THR A 119 -7.70 -5.66 -6.78
CA THR A 119 -9.12 -5.52 -6.46
C THR A 119 -9.52 -6.56 -5.42
N LYS A 120 -10.74 -6.48 -4.92
CA LYS A 120 -11.30 -7.50 -4.00
C LYS A 120 -11.24 -8.92 -4.59
N THR A 121 -11.41 -9.06 -5.90
CA THR A 121 -11.41 -10.36 -6.60
C THR A 121 -10.02 -10.82 -7.00
N THR A 122 -9.06 -9.90 -7.10
CA THR A 122 -7.67 -10.15 -7.48
C THR A 122 -6.74 -9.42 -6.49
N PRO A 123 -6.67 -9.87 -5.23
CA PRO A 123 -5.96 -9.15 -4.18
C PRO A 123 -4.42 -9.24 -4.30
N GLU A 124 -3.90 -10.19 -5.08
CA GLU A 124 -2.45 -10.41 -5.22
C GLU A 124 -1.78 -9.47 -6.24
N GLY A 125 -2.58 -8.67 -6.97
CA GLY A 125 -2.09 -7.80 -8.04
C GLY A 125 -2.42 -8.33 -9.44
N GLY A 126 -1.99 -7.61 -10.48
CA GLY A 126 -2.23 -7.99 -11.88
C GLY A 126 -3.66 -7.81 -12.38
N ALA A 127 -4.46 -6.99 -11.70
CA ALA A 127 -5.88 -6.83 -12.02
C ALA A 127 -6.16 -6.01 -13.29
N LEU A 128 -5.17 -5.38 -13.93
CA LEU A 128 -5.40 -4.42 -15.03
C LEU A 128 -6.29 -4.98 -16.14
N THR A 129 -5.93 -6.12 -16.72
CA THR A 129 -6.69 -6.73 -17.84
C THR A 129 -8.09 -7.15 -17.42
N LEU A 130 -8.23 -7.71 -16.22
CA LEU A 130 -9.54 -8.06 -15.65
C LEU A 130 -10.44 -6.85 -15.43
N ILE A 131 -9.86 -5.69 -15.05
CA ILE A 131 -10.59 -4.43 -14.90
C ILE A 131 -11.09 -3.94 -16.27
N LEU A 132 -10.24 -3.97 -17.29
CA LEU A 132 -10.60 -3.57 -18.66
C LEU A 132 -11.71 -4.46 -19.24
N ASP A 133 -11.59 -5.77 -19.09
CA ASP A 133 -12.59 -6.74 -19.57
C ASP A 133 -13.92 -6.59 -18.83
N ARG A 134 -13.87 -6.43 -17.49
CA ARG A 134 -15.06 -6.21 -16.67
C ARG A 134 -15.76 -4.89 -17.00
N TRP A 135 -15.01 -3.84 -17.30
CA TRP A 135 -15.59 -2.58 -17.76
C TRP A 135 -16.40 -2.76 -19.03
N ILE A 136 -15.86 -3.45 -20.05
CA ILE A 136 -16.58 -3.73 -21.31
C ILE A 136 -17.83 -4.56 -21.03
N SER A 137 -17.71 -5.64 -20.26
CA SER A 137 -18.84 -6.49 -19.89
C SER A 137 -19.94 -5.72 -19.15
N ARG A 138 -19.55 -4.77 -18.29
CA ARG A 138 -20.49 -3.91 -17.57
C ARG A 138 -21.24 -2.98 -18.54
N VAL A 139 -20.53 -2.34 -19.47
CA VAL A 139 -21.16 -1.48 -20.50
C VAL A 139 -22.16 -2.29 -21.33
N GLN A 140 -21.82 -3.51 -21.73
CA GLN A 140 -22.73 -4.39 -22.46
C GLN A 140 -23.97 -4.73 -21.63
N GLN A 141 -23.80 -5.00 -20.33
CA GLN A 141 -24.92 -5.30 -19.45
C GLN A 141 -25.82 -4.08 -19.22
N GLU A 142 -25.27 -2.88 -19.09
CA GLU A 142 -26.03 -1.63 -18.97
C GLU A 142 -26.91 -1.39 -20.20
N ILE A 143 -26.43 -1.67 -21.41
CA ILE A 143 -27.22 -1.56 -22.65
C ILE A 143 -28.39 -2.55 -22.65
N VAL A 144 -28.17 -3.78 -22.18
CA VAL A 144 -29.26 -4.76 -22.07
C VAL A 144 -30.31 -4.32 -21.04
N THR A 145 -29.87 -3.80 -19.90
CA THR A 145 -30.77 -3.48 -18.78
C THR A 145 -31.44 -2.11 -18.88
N GLU A 146 -30.72 -1.09 -19.39
CA GLU A 146 -31.19 0.28 -19.45
C GLU A 146 -31.81 0.63 -20.82
N ASP A 147 -31.17 0.22 -21.92
CA ASP A 147 -31.61 0.52 -23.28
C ASP A 147 -32.54 -0.57 -23.84
N GLY A 148 -32.64 -1.73 -23.17
CA GLY A 148 -33.50 -2.86 -23.58
C GLY A 148 -33.04 -3.54 -24.87
N ILE A 149 -31.77 -3.38 -25.28
CA ILE A 149 -31.23 -3.94 -26.51
C ILE A 149 -30.55 -5.27 -26.18
N ALA A 150 -31.11 -6.37 -26.67
CA ALA A 150 -30.53 -7.70 -26.44
C ALA A 150 -29.19 -7.89 -27.22
N PRO A 151 -28.27 -8.74 -26.74
CA PRO A 151 -26.97 -8.96 -27.39
C PRO A 151 -27.07 -9.44 -28.86
N GLU A 152 -28.15 -10.14 -29.21
CA GLU A 152 -28.43 -10.68 -30.54
C GLU A 152 -29.06 -9.62 -31.47
N HIS A 153 -29.44 -8.44 -30.95
CA HIS A 153 -30.04 -7.39 -31.76
C HIS A 153 -29.01 -6.74 -32.69
N PRO A 154 -29.32 -6.48 -33.96
CA PRO A 154 -28.37 -5.90 -34.95
C PRO A 154 -27.76 -4.58 -34.51
N ASP A 155 -28.49 -3.78 -33.71
CA ASP A 155 -28.02 -2.48 -33.23
C ASP A 155 -27.16 -2.57 -31.93
N PHE A 156 -27.03 -3.74 -31.33
CA PHE A 156 -26.29 -3.91 -30.09
C PHE A 156 -24.81 -3.45 -30.17
N PRO A 157 -24.02 -3.85 -31.21
CA PRO A 157 -22.65 -3.38 -31.35
C PRO A 157 -22.56 -1.84 -31.43
N ALA A 158 -23.44 -1.22 -32.21
CA ALA A 158 -23.48 0.23 -32.37
C ALA A 158 -23.90 0.96 -31.08
N ALA A 159 -24.75 0.34 -30.25
CA ALA A 159 -25.11 0.88 -28.95
C ALA A 159 -23.91 0.83 -27.98
N VAL A 160 -23.17 -0.29 -27.97
CA VAL A 160 -21.93 -0.43 -27.16
C VAL A 160 -20.87 0.60 -27.61
N ASP A 161 -20.64 0.75 -28.91
CA ASP A 161 -19.70 1.73 -29.45
C ASP A 161 -20.06 3.15 -28.99
N ARG A 162 -21.33 3.55 -29.08
CA ARG A 162 -21.79 4.87 -28.62
C ARG A 162 -21.60 5.08 -27.11
N ARG A 163 -21.95 4.07 -26.31
CA ARG A 163 -21.84 4.15 -24.85
C ARG A 163 -20.36 4.24 -24.42
N ILE A 164 -19.48 3.45 -25.01
CA ILE A 164 -18.04 3.53 -24.79
C ILE A 164 -17.49 4.88 -25.20
N ALA A 165 -17.87 5.39 -26.37
CA ALA A 165 -17.43 6.71 -26.83
C ALA A 165 -17.88 7.83 -25.87
N ALA A 166 -19.10 7.78 -25.33
CA ALA A 166 -19.60 8.73 -24.35
C ALA A 166 -18.82 8.70 -23.02
N ILE A 167 -18.53 7.50 -22.51
CA ILE A 167 -17.73 7.31 -21.29
C ILE A 167 -16.31 7.86 -21.47
N ILE A 168 -15.69 7.53 -22.59
CA ILE A 168 -14.33 7.93 -22.94
C ILE A 168 -14.23 9.45 -23.12
N TYR A 169 -15.24 10.09 -23.73
CA TYR A 169 -15.24 11.53 -23.97
C TYR A 169 -14.98 12.36 -22.71
N GLY A 170 -15.52 11.95 -21.57
CA GLY A 170 -15.30 12.60 -20.27
C GLY A 170 -13.85 12.56 -19.76
N LEU A 171 -12.99 11.72 -20.34
CA LEU A 171 -11.58 11.63 -19.96
C LEU A 171 -10.67 12.51 -20.83
N ASN A 172 -11.16 13.02 -21.97
CA ASN A 172 -10.34 13.78 -22.93
C ASN A 172 -9.83 15.10 -22.36
N ASP A 173 -10.52 15.69 -21.41
CA ASP A 173 -10.14 16.97 -20.79
C ASP A 173 -8.95 16.85 -19.82
N LEU A 174 -8.59 15.62 -19.46
CA LEU A 174 -7.43 15.35 -18.62
C LEU A 174 -6.13 15.35 -19.45
N VAL A 175 -5.01 15.65 -18.80
CA VAL A 175 -3.68 15.59 -19.42
C VAL A 175 -3.45 14.18 -19.98
N HIS A 176 -3.04 14.09 -21.25
CA HIS A 176 -2.92 12.83 -22.01
C HIS A 176 -4.25 12.05 -22.20
N GLY A 177 -5.39 12.66 -21.91
CA GLY A 177 -6.70 12.01 -22.01
C GLY A 177 -6.97 11.46 -23.42
N PHE A 178 -6.64 12.20 -24.48
CA PHE A 178 -6.87 11.79 -25.86
C PHE A 178 -6.18 10.46 -26.23
N ASP A 179 -4.90 10.30 -25.89
CA ASP A 179 -4.17 9.08 -26.21
C ASP A 179 -4.63 7.89 -25.34
N PHE A 180 -4.90 8.17 -24.05
CA PHE A 180 -5.43 7.16 -23.14
C PHE A 180 -6.79 6.62 -23.62
N THR A 181 -7.67 7.49 -24.04
CA THR A 181 -9.00 7.15 -24.54
C THR A 181 -8.95 6.42 -25.87
N ARG A 182 -8.02 6.81 -26.74
CA ARG A 182 -7.75 6.08 -27.99
C ARG A 182 -7.35 4.64 -27.72
N LEU A 183 -6.48 4.40 -26.73
CA LEU A 183 -6.06 3.04 -26.35
C LEU A 183 -7.19 2.24 -25.72
N LEU A 184 -8.06 2.85 -24.92
CA LEU A 184 -9.26 2.18 -24.40
C LEU A 184 -10.20 1.74 -25.54
N THR A 185 -10.38 2.60 -26.56
CA THR A 185 -11.17 2.28 -27.77
C THR A 185 -10.54 1.11 -28.54
N LEU A 186 -9.23 1.15 -28.74
CA LEU A 186 -8.51 0.05 -29.41
C LEU A 186 -8.62 -1.26 -28.61
N TYR A 187 -8.55 -1.19 -27.27
CA TYR A 187 -8.72 -2.36 -26.41
C TYR A 187 -10.12 -2.96 -26.57
N TYR A 188 -11.17 -2.12 -26.59
CA TYR A 188 -12.52 -2.57 -26.80
C TYR A 188 -12.71 -3.23 -28.17
N HIS A 189 -12.18 -2.65 -29.25
CA HIS A 189 -12.26 -3.27 -30.58
C HIS A 189 -11.55 -4.61 -30.61
N ALA A 190 -10.34 -4.70 -30.05
CA ALA A 190 -9.59 -5.95 -29.96
C ALA A 190 -10.34 -7.02 -29.11
N TYR A 191 -11.00 -6.58 -28.03
CA TYR A 191 -11.86 -7.45 -27.20
C TYR A 191 -13.04 -8.00 -28.00
N ARG A 192 -13.75 -7.12 -28.73
CA ARG A 192 -14.91 -7.50 -29.57
C ARG A 192 -14.50 -8.47 -30.70
N ASP A 193 -13.36 -8.21 -31.32
CA ASP A 193 -12.88 -8.97 -32.48
C ASP A 193 -12.11 -10.24 -32.07
N GLY A 194 -11.92 -10.48 -30.78
CA GLY A 194 -11.19 -11.64 -30.24
C GLY A 194 -9.67 -11.61 -30.49
N ASP A 195 -9.12 -10.41 -30.71
CA ASP A 195 -7.69 -10.19 -30.95
C ASP A 195 -6.92 -10.10 -29.62
N ASP A 196 -6.54 -11.26 -29.09
CA ASP A 196 -5.81 -11.38 -27.83
C ASP A 196 -4.39 -10.79 -27.91
N GLU A 197 -3.75 -10.84 -29.08
CA GLU A 197 -2.42 -10.25 -29.28
C GLU A 197 -2.50 -8.73 -29.13
N LYS A 198 -3.46 -8.09 -29.81
CA LYS A 198 -3.68 -6.66 -29.72
C LYS A 198 -4.05 -6.21 -28.31
N ARG A 199 -4.91 -6.97 -27.62
CA ARG A 199 -5.24 -6.74 -26.21
C ARG A 199 -3.99 -6.78 -25.32
N ALA A 200 -3.12 -7.76 -25.53
CA ALA A 200 -1.86 -7.90 -24.80
C ALA A 200 -0.90 -6.71 -25.05
N GLN A 201 -0.78 -6.26 -26.32
CA GLN A 201 0.02 -5.09 -26.71
C GLN A 201 -0.50 -3.84 -26.03
N ILE A 202 -1.82 -3.61 -26.02
CA ILE A 202 -2.42 -2.43 -25.37
C ILE A 202 -2.23 -2.48 -23.84
N ALA A 203 -2.45 -3.65 -23.22
CA ALA A 203 -2.18 -3.82 -21.80
C ALA A 203 -0.70 -3.57 -21.45
N ARG A 204 0.23 -3.98 -22.31
CA ARG A 204 1.67 -3.67 -22.21
C ARG A 204 1.93 -2.16 -22.22
N TRP A 205 1.20 -1.40 -23.06
CA TRP A 205 1.31 0.05 -23.07
C TRP A 205 0.82 0.65 -21.75
N PHE A 206 -0.34 0.25 -21.25
CA PHE A 206 -0.86 0.71 -19.97
C PHE A 206 0.06 0.37 -18.79
N ARG A 207 0.84 -0.70 -18.88
CA ARG A 207 1.87 -1.02 -17.89
C ARG A 207 3.15 -0.20 -18.03
N GLY A 208 3.25 0.70 -19.03
CA GLY A 208 4.44 1.52 -19.27
C GLY A 208 5.64 0.72 -19.79
N GLU A 209 5.42 -0.42 -20.45
CA GLU A 209 6.48 -1.33 -20.88
C GLU A 209 7.05 -1.03 -22.27
N TYR A 210 6.47 -0.10 -23.01
CA TYR A 210 7.06 0.38 -24.26
C TYR A 210 8.26 1.29 -23.96
N THR A 211 9.36 1.04 -24.67
CA THR A 211 10.62 1.78 -24.47
C THR A 211 10.85 2.87 -25.51
N THR A 212 10.22 2.75 -26.67
CA THR A 212 10.33 3.74 -27.75
C THR A 212 8.98 4.08 -28.36
N LYS A 213 8.83 5.33 -28.81
CA LYS A 213 7.64 5.79 -29.55
C LYS A 213 7.49 5.07 -30.87
N THR A 214 8.60 4.66 -31.51
CA THR A 214 8.59 3.89 -32.77
C THR A 214 7.92 2.54 -32.59
N GLU A 215 8.23 1.82 -31.51
CA GLU A 215 7.62 0.53 -31.18
C GLU A 215 6.10 0.71 -30.93
N ALA A 216 5.73 1.69 -30.10
CA ALA A 216 4.31 1.99 -29.82
C ALA A 216 3.54 2.39 -31.09
N ARG A 217 4.18 3.12 -32.01
CA ARG A 217 3.57 3.48 -33.28
C ARG A 217 3.39 2.27 -34.19
N HIS A 218 4.37 1.40 -34.24
CA HIS A 218 4.28 0.17 -35.04
C HIS A 218 3.15 -0.72 -34.52
N ASP A 219 3.12 -1.00 -33.24
CA ASP A 219 2.19 -1.96 -32.64
C ASP A 219 0.77 -1.38 -32.48
N LEU A 220 0.63 -0.13 -32.11
CA LEU A 220 -0.63 0.47 -31.65
C LEU A 220 -1.09 1.68 -32.48
N GLY A 221 -0.25 2.19 -33.37
CA GLY A 221 -0.52 3.41 -34.12
C GLY A 221 -0.49 4.69 -33.28
N VAL A 222 0.03 4.64 -32.04
CA VAL A 222 0.18 5.81 -31.15
C VAL A 222 1.63 6.28 -31.11
N ASN A 223 1.85 7.59 -31.03
CA ASN A 223 3.19 8.19 -31.01
C ASN A 223 3.56 8.72 -29.61
N ILE A 224 3.05 8.07 -28.58
CA ILE A 224 3.28 8.43 -27.18
C ILE A 224 3.57 7.17 -26.35
N ILE A 225 4.41 7.34 -25.35
CA ILE A 225 4.70 6.31 -24.33
C ILE A 225 4.71 7.01 -22.96
N ILE A 226 4.47 6.27 -21.91
CA ILE A 226 4.56 6.74 -20.53
C ILE A 226 6.03 6.93 -20.16
N THR A 227 6.37 8.04 -19.53
CA THR A 227 7.75 8.46 -19.22
C THR A 227 7.94 8.79 -17.73
N ASP A 228 9.20 9.08 -17.33
CA ASP A 228 9.54 9.54 -15.98
C ASP A 228 8.82 10.85 -15.59
N ASP A 229 8.45 11.68 -16.55
CA ASP A 229 7.88 13.00 -16.29
C ASP A 229 6.37 12.96 -16.11
N ASP A 230 5.67 12.10 -16.84
CA ASP A 230 4.21 12.11 -16.98
C ASP A 230 3.46 10.92 -16.35
N TRP A 231 4.16 9.94 -15.79
CA TRP A 231 3.55 8.73 -15.22
C TRP A 231 2.45 9.02 -14.19
N TYR A 232 2.58 10.10 -13.42
CA TYR A 232 1.58 10.47 -12.43
C TYR A 232 0.27 10.97 -13.07
N GLU A 233 0.35 11.62 -14.22
CA GLU A 233 -0.84 12.04 -14.97
C GLU A 233 -1.66 10.82 -15.41
N TYR A 234 -0.99 9.74 -15.80
CA TYR A 234 -1.67 8.48 -16.13
C TYR A 234 -2.33 7.80 -14.93
N LEU A 235 -1.82 7.95 -13.72
CA LEU A 235 -2.52 7.48 -12.52
C LEU A 235 -3.81 8.27 -12.26
N LYS A 236 -3.82 9.58 -12.50
CA LYS A 236 -5.06 10.39 -12.44
C LYS A 236 -6.08 9.94 -13.49
N LEU A 237 -5.63 9.66 -14.71
CA LEU A 237 -6.48 9.10 -15.76
C LEU A 237 -7.06 7.73 -15.36
N PHE A 238 -6.23 6.86 -14.76
CA PHE A 238 -6.74 5.59 -14.24
C PHE A 238 -7.78 5.79 -13.15
N ALA A 239 -7.59 6.70 -12.21
CA ALA A 239 -8.58 6.97 -11.16
C ALA A 239 -9.93 7.40 -11.75
N ALA A 240 -9.91 8.30 -12.72
CA ALA A 240 -11.11 8.75 -13.43
C ALA A 240 -11.76 7.61 -14.25
N PHE A 241 -10.96 6.81 -14.97
CA PHE A 241 -11.44 5.63 -15.71
C PHE A 241 -12.06 4.58 -14.78
N LEU A 242 -11.41 4.28 -13.65
CA LEU A 242 -11.89 3.28 -12.70
C LEU A 242 -13.28 3.64 -12.14
N ARG A 243 -13.56 4.92 -11.96
CA ARG A 243 -14.91 5.38 -11.60
C ARG A 243 -15.93 4.99 -12.68
N GLN A 244 -15.60 5.18 -13.94
CA GLN A 244 -16.45 4.78 -15.08
C GLN A 244 -16.57 3.24 -15.18
N ALA A 245 -15.52 2.53 -14.80
CA ALA A 245 -15.53 1.07 -14.74
C ALA A 245 -16.29 0.51 -13.51
N GLY A 246 -16.87 1.39 -12.68
CA GLY A 246 -17.73 1.02 -11.55
C GLY A 246 -17.02 0.74 -10.25
N TYR A 247 -15.76 1.17 -10.12
CA TYR A 247 -15.07 1.19 -8.85
C TYR A 247 -15.33 2.49 -8.09
N ALA A 248 -15.17 2.47 -6.77
CA ALA A 248 -15.39 3.64 -5.93
C ALA A 248 -14.26 4.69 -6.04
N GLY A 249 -13.06 4.26 -6.42
CA GLY A 249 -11.87 5.11 -6.59
C GLY A 249 -10.60 4.28 -6.62
N MET A 250 -9.46 4.97 -6.53
CA MET A 250 -8.13 4.36 -6.49
C MET A 250 -7.35 4.83 -5.27
N LEU A 251 -6.65 3.90 -4.61
CA LEU A 251 -5.72 4.20 -3.52
C LEU A 251 -4.30 3.81 -3.92
N ILE A 252 -3.38 4.77 -3.86
CA ILE A 252 -1.94 4.59 -4.11
C ILE A 252 -1.23 4.46 -2.76
N LEU A 253 -0.49 3.38 -2.57
CA LEU A 253 0.32 3.13 -1.39
C LEU A 253 1.80 3.11 -1.79
N ILE A 254 2.61 4.00 -1.22
CA ILE A 254 4.04 4.08 -1.48
C ILE A 254 4.79 3.93 -0.16
N ASP A 255 5.52 2.83 -0.01
CA ASP A 255 6.36 2.59 1.18
C ASP A 255 7.84 2.88 0.87
N GLU A 256 8.68 2.79 1.90
CA GLU A 256 10.14 2.98 1.84
C GLU A 256 10.58 4.37 1.33
N LEU A 257 9.88 5.43 1.75
CA LEU A 257 10.25 6.83 1.41
C LEU A 257 11.69 7.18 1.83
N VAL A 258 12.26 6.41 2.76
CA VAL A 258 13.67 6.52 3.18
C VAL A 258 14.64 6.36 2.00
N ASN A 259 14.27 5.69 0.91
CA ASN A 259 15.11 5.58 -0.27
C ASN A 259 15.25 6.90 -1.04
N ILE A 260 14.31 7.85 -0.91
CA ILE A 260 14.50 9.23 -1.40
C ILE A 260 15.46 9.97 -0.47
N TYR A 261 15.32 9.84 0.84
CA TYR A 261 16.22 10.44 1.83
C TYR A 261 17.68 9.99 1.63
N LYS A 262 17.91 8.72 1.29
CA LYS A 262 19.22 8.14 1.02
C LYS A 262 19.88 8.62 -0.27
N ILE A 263 19.17 9.31 -1.19
CA ILE A 263 19.75 9.83 -2.43
C ILE A 263 20.91 10.81 -2.09
N PRO A 264 22.15 10.55 -2.50
CA PRO A 264 23.29 11.40 -2.13
C PRO A 264 23.18 12.79 -2.75
N HIS A 265 22.80 12.88 -4.03
CA HIS A 265 22.78 14.10 -4.79
C HIS A 265 21.56 14.98 -4.44
N ALA A 266 21.82 16.18 -3.90
CA ALA A 266 20.77 17.07 -3.37
C ALA A 266 19.74 17.48 -4.42
N VAL A 267 20.16 17.82 -5.64
CA VAL A 267 19.27 18.23 -6.73
C VAL A 267 18.32 17.11 -7.13
N THR A 268 18.84 15.88 -7.28
CA THR A 268 18.02 14.70 -7.58
C THR A 268 17.00 14.44 -6.47
N ARG A 269 17.39 14.62 -5.22
CA ARG A 269 16.50 14.47 -4.07
C ARG A 269 15.40 15.54 -4.08
N GLN A 270 15.72 16.78 -4.39
CA GLN A 270 14.75 17.87 -4.52
C GLN A 270 13.72 17.60 -5.62
N TYR A 271 14.08 17.10 -6.78
CA TYR A 271 13.13 16.74 -7.83
C TYR A 271 12.09 15.69 -7.36
N ASN A 272 12.52 14.76 -6.50
CA ASN A 272 11.56 13.82 -5.90
C ASN A 272 10.63 14.53 -4.90
N TYR A 273 11.11 15.51 -4.13
CA TYR A 273 10.26 16.31 -3.25
C TYR A 273 9.31 17.24 -4.03
N GLU A 274 9.73 17.77 -5.17
CA GLU A 274 8.85 18.52 -6.09
C GLU A 274 7.72 17.64 -6.63
N LYS A 275 8.02 16.39 -6.97
CA LYS A 275 6.97 15.44 -7.38
C LYS A 275 5.98 15.19 -6.25
N ILE A 276 6.43 15.01 -5.01
CA ILE A 276 5.56 14.91 -3.82
C ILE A 276 4.71 16.17 -3.66
N LEU A 277 5.29 17.37 -3.80
CA LEU A 277 4.57 18.62 -3.71
C LEU A 277 3.48 18.73 -4.80
N THR A 278 3.78 18.29 -6.02
CA THR A 278 2.79 18.25 -7.12
C THR A 278 1.62 17.34 -6.74
N MET A 279 1.88 16.13 -6.29
CA MET A 279 0.85 15.18 -5.86
C MET A 279 0.00 15.75 -4.70
N TYR A 280 0.65 16.35 -3.70
CA TYR A 280 -0.01 17.00 -2.58
C TYR A 280 -0.92 18.13 -3.04
N ASN A 281 -0.38 19.06 -3.86
CA ASN A 281 -1.15 20.20 -4.36
C ASN A 281 -2.33 19.76 -5.21
N ASP A 282 -2.17 18.76 -6.08
CA ASP A 282 -3.26 18.24 -6.90
C ASP A 282 -4.39 17.66 -6.06
N ALA A 283 -4.06 16.94 -4.98
CA ALA A 283 -5.06 16.43 -4.04
C ALA A 283 -5.79 17.58 -3.32
N MET A 284 -5.04 18.57 -2.81
CA MET A 284 -5.60 19.67 -2.03
C MET A 284 -6.38 20.68 -2.88
N GLN A 285 -6.07 20.82 -4.18
CA GLN A 285 -6.68 21.78 -5.09
C GLN A 285 -7.78 21.17 -5.98
N GLY A 286 -8.13 19.90 -5.76
CA GLY A 286 -9.17 19.20 -6.54
C GLY A 286 -8.78 18.87 -7.97
N ARG A 287 -7.47 18.88 -8.31
CA ARG A 287 -6.96 18.46 -9.62
C ARG A 287 -6.82 16.94 -9.74
N ALA A 288 -6.76 16.25 -8.62
CA ALA A 288 -6.92 14.81 -8.51
C ALA A 288 -8.33 14.51 -8.00
N GLN A 289 -9.00 13.53 -8.59
CA GLN A 289 -10.35 13.12 -8.20
C GLN A 289 -10.39 11.60 -8.05
N TYR A 290 -11.21 11.11 -7.12
CA TYR A 290 -11.35 9.68 -6.82
C TYR A 290 -10.03 8.99 -6.51
N LEU A 291 -9.07 9.73 -5.94
CA LEU A 291 -7.68 9.31 -5.77
C LEU A 291 -7.18 9.56 -4.34
N GLY A 292 -6.76 8.50 -3.66
CA GLY A 292 -6.04 8.59 -2.40
C GLY A 292 -4.56 8.24 -2.57
N MET A 293 -3.70 8.92 -1.82
CA MET A 293 -2.26 8.67 -1.81
C MET A 293 -1.75 8.60 -0.37
N ILE A 294 -1.08 7.52 -0.02
CA ILE A 294 -0.45 7.33 1.29
C ILE A 294 1.02 7.01 1.08
N LEU A 295 1.90 7.83 1.63
CA LEU A 295 3.34 7.68 1.60
C LEU A 295 3.86 7.31 3.00
N CYS A 296 4.70 6.28 3.11
CA CYS A 296 5.25 5.85 4.38
C CYS A 296 6.75 6.12 4.51
N GLY A 297 7.14 6.61 5.68
CA GLY A 297 8.54 6.93 5.95
C GLY A 297 8.91 6.89 7.43
N THR A 298 10.20 7.08 7.70
CA THR A 298 10.72 7.21 9.05
C THR A 298 10.71 8.67 9.51
N PRO A 299 10.77 8.97 10.84
CA PRO A 299 10.90 10.34 11.32
C PRO A 299 12.09 11.07 10.68
N ALA A 300 13.25 10.41 10.55
CA ALA A 300 14.43 11.01 9.93
C ALA A 300 14.19 11.42 8.47
N CYS A 301 13.54 10.57 7.65
CA CYS A 301 13.27 10.93 6.26
C CYS A 301 12.25 12.06 6.11
N MET A 302 11.43 12.31 7.13
CA MET A 302 10.45 13.40 7.14
C MET A 302 11.05 14.69 7.68
N GLU A 303 11.64 14.65 8.87
CA GLU A 303 11.94 15.80 9.73
C GLU A 303 13.33 16.39 9.56
N ASP A 304 14.28 15.61 9.04
CA ASP A 304 15.64 16.13 8.81
C ASP A 304 15.60 17.32 7.85
N THR A 305 15.92 18.51 8.40
CA THR A 305 15.91 19.77 7.64
C THR A 305 17.02 19.89 6.61
N ARG A 306 18.00 18.98 6.60
CA ARG A 306 19.10 18.96 5.62
C ARG A 306 18.79 18.03 4.45
N ARG A 307 18.15 16.91 4.70
CA ARG A 307 17.98 15.85 3.70
C ARG A 307 16.55 15.30 3.61
N GLY A 308 15.75 15.40 4.66
CA GLY A 308 14.37 14.91 4.74
C GLY A 308 13.40 15.74 3.90
N VAL A 309 12.14 15.36 3.93
CA VAL A 309 11.04 16.09 3.27
C VAL A 309 11.02 17.55 3.73
N TYR A 310 11.33 17.84 5.00
CA TYR A 310 11.38 19.19 5.54
C TYR A 310 12.60 20.00 5.09
N SER A 311 13.55 19.41 4.37
CA SER A 311 14.62 20.17 3.68
C SER A 311 14.05 20.98 2.50
N TYR A 312 12.87 20.61 1.98
CA TYR A 312 12.18 21.32 0.92
C TYR A 312 11.12 22.25 1.53
N GLU A 313 11.41 23.55 1.54
CA GLU A 313 10.64 24.58 2.24
C GLU A 313 9.15 24.55 1.93
N ALA A 314 8.80 24.35 0.65
CA ALA A 314 7.39 24.32 0.22
C ALA A 314 6.61 23.14 0.82
N LEU A 315 7.24 21.99 1.05
CA LEU A 315 6.62 20.86 1.76
C LEU A 315 6.64 21.11 3.28
N ARG A 316 7.76 21.61 3.81
CA ARG A 316 7.87 21.90 5.23
C ARG A 316 6.75 22.81 5.71
N SER A 317 6.48 23.91 5.00
CA SER A 317 5.42 24.87 5.37
C SER A 317 4.01 24.28 5.36
N ARG A 318 3.77 23.23 4.58
CA ARG A 318 2.45 22.54 4.44
C ARG A 318 2.26 21.37 5.37
N LEU A 319 3.36 20.73 5.77
CA LEU A 319 3.35 19.46 6.49
C LEU A 319 3.77 19.59 7.95
N THR A 320 4.30 20.76 8.36
CA THR A 320 4.62 21.00 9.77
C THR A 320 3.35 21.06 10.60
N GLU A 321 3.35 20.34 11.69
CA GLU A 321 2.24 20.28 12.64
C GLU A 321 1.88 21.66 13.21
N GLY A 322 0.59 21.88 13.47
CA GLY A 322 0.09 23.08 14.11
C GLY A 322 0.64 23.24 15.53
N ARG A 323 0.62 24.46 16.06
CA ARG A 323 1.17 24.82 17.39
C ARG A 323 0.56 24.02 18.55
N PHE A 324 -0.61 23.42 18.36
CA PHE A 324 -1.35 22.67 19.38
C PHE A 324 -1.13 21.15 19.30
N ALA A 325 -0.39 20.65 18.32
CA ALA A 325 -0.16 19.21 18.11
C ALA A 325 0.69 18.57 19.24
N GLY A 326 1.41 19.35 20.04
CA GLY A 326 2.20 18.83 21.17
C GLY A 326 1.36 18.29 22.34
N GLU A 327 0.13 18.76 22.51
CA GLU A 327 -0.78 18.35 23.60
C GLU A 327 -1.89 17.40 23.14
N HIS A 328 -2.25 17.45 21.85
CA HIS A 328 -3.36 16.66 21.28
C HIS A 328 -2.97 16.03 19.95
N ARG A 329 -3.33 14.78 19.80
CA ARG A 329 -3.08 14.03 18.56
C ARG A 329 -4.02 14.50 17.46
N ASP A 330 -3.47 15.07 16.38
CA ASP A 330 -4.24 15.50 15.20
C ASP A 330 -4.14 14.45 14.08
N LEU A 331 -5.18 13.63 13.93
CA LEU A 331 -5.29 12.64 12.87
C LEU A 331 -5.92 13.19 11.58
N LEU A 332 -6.35 14.44 11.56
CA LEU A 332 -6.80 15.14 10.36
C LEU A 332 -5.65 15.81 9.62
N SER A 333 -4.50 15.99 10.28
CA SER A 333 -3.27 16.48 9.66
C SER A 333 -2.80 15.58 8.52
N PRO A 334 -2.18 16.13 7.46
CA PRO A 334 -1.57 15.33 6.40
C PRO A 334 -0.54 14.31 6.89
N VAL A 335 0.03 14.50 8.06
CA VAL A 335 1.06 13.64 8.65
C VAL A 335 0.48 12.88 9.85
N ILE A 336 0.35 11.58 9.72
CA ILE A 336 -0.04 10.67 10.81
C ILE A 336 1.22 10.04 11.39
N ARG A 337 1.51 10.32 12.66
CA ARG A 337 2.63 9.71 13.39
C ARG A 337 2.17 8.47 14.13
N LEU A 338 2.84 7.33 13.86
CA LEU A 338 2.56 6.10 14.58
C LEU A 338 3.31 6.08 15.91
N SER A 339 2.56 6.07 16.98
CA SER A 339 3.09 5.78 18.31
C SER A 339 3.47 4.29 18.43
N PRO A 340 4.46 3.93 19.25
CA PRO A 340 4.67 2.53 19.63
C PRO A 340 3.38 1.93 20.19
N LEU A 341 3.23 0.61 20.05
CA LEU A 341 2.14 -0.10 20.76
C LEU A 341 2.42 -0.05 22.26
N THR A 342 1.35 0.11 23.06
CA THR A 342 1.47 0.04 24.52
C THR A 342 1.72 -1.41 24.96
N HIS A 343 2.13 -1.62 26.21
CA HIS A 343 2.32 -2.95 26.79
C HIS A 343 1.02 -3.75 26.75
N GLU A 344 -0.11 -3.12 27.07
CA GLU A 344 -1.44 -3.74 27.03
C GLU A 344 -1.84 -4.13 25.60
N GLU A 345 -1.58 -3.24 24.63
CA GLU A 345 -1.83 -3.54 23.21
C GLU A 345 -0.96 -4.70 22.72
N MET A 346 0.30 -4.76 23.14
CA MET A 346 1.20 -5.84 22.81
C MET A 346 0.74 -7.16 23.46
N LEU A 347 0.29 -7.12 24.70
CA LEU A 347 -0.27 -8.29 25.40
C LEU A 347 -1.46 -8.88 24.63
N VAL A 348 -2.41 -8.03 24.23
CA VAL A 348 -3.57 -8.46 23.42
C VAL A 348 -3.13 -9.04 22.06
N LEU A 349 -2.07 -8.51 21.47
CA LEU A 349 -1.55 -9.03 20.21
C LEU A 349 -0.96 -10.43 20.35
N ILE A 350 -0.11 -10.66 21.36
CA ILE A 350 0.49 -11.99 21.59
C ILE A 350 -0.55 -13.02 22.07
N GLU A 351 -1.57 -12.62 22.83
CA GLU A 351 -2.70 -13.47 23.18
C GLU A 351 -3.45 -13.98 21.95
N LYS A 352 -3.75 -13.08 21.00
CA LYS A 352 -4.35 -13.46 19.71
C LYS A 352 -3.46 -14.42 18.92
N LEU A 353 -2.14 -14.19 18.91
CA LEU A 353 -1.19 -15.05 18.22
C LEU A 353 -1.11 -16.44 18.86
N ALA A 354 -1.13 -16.53 20.19
CA ALA A 354 -1.17 -17.80 20.90
C ALA A 354 -2.43 -18.61 20.56
N ALA A 355 -3.59 -17.96 20.54
CA ALA A 355 -4.85 -18.59 20.15
C ALA A 355 -4.84 -19.09 18.70
N ILE A 356 -4.34 -18.25 17.76
CA ILE A 356 -4.21 -18.61 16.33
C ILE A 356 -3.26 -19.80 16.14
N HIS A 357 -2.14 -19.80 16.85
CA HIS A 357 -1.14 -20.86 16.78
C HIS A 357 -1.69 -22.19 17.32
N ALA A 358 -2.38 -22.15 18.46
CA ALA A 358 -3.00 -23.31 19.07
C ALA A 358 -4.09 -23.94 18.17
N ASP A 359 -4.97 -23.09 17.58
CA ASP A 359 -6.01 -23.56 16.64
C ASP A 359 -5.41 -24.12 15.34
N LEU A 360 -4.32 -23.52 14.84
CA LEU A 360 -3.64 -23.95 13.62
C LEU A 360 -3.03 -25.35 13.76
N TYR A 361 -2.35 -25.61 14.87
CA TYR A 361 -1.63 -26.86 15.14
C TYR A 361 -2.46 -27.86 15.92
N GLY A 362 -3.66 -27.51 16.37
CA GLY A 362 -4.65 -28.43 17.00
C GLY A 362 -4.28 -28.85 18.42
N TYR A 363 -3.69 -27.97 19.22
CA TYR A 363 -3.40 -28.24 20.64
C TYR A 363 -4.17 -27.27 21.55
N ALA A 364 -4.38 -27.66 22.81
CA ALA A 364 -4.98 -26.77 23.80
C ALA A 364 -3.98 -25.66 24.15
N GLN A 365 -4.45 -24.40 24.18
CA GLN A 365 -3.59 -23.28 24.56
C GLN A 365 -3.01 -23.51 25.96
N ILE A 366 -1.71 -23.66 26.03
CA ILE A 366 -0.97 -24.00 27.25
C ILE A 366 -0.49 -22.73 27.96
N VAL A 367 -0.30 -21.64 27.19
CA VAL A 367 0.23 -20.37 27.69
C VAL A 367 -0.86 -19.61 28.44
N THR A 368 -0.61 -19.29 29.70
CA THR A 368 -1.52 -18.53 30.55
C THR A 368 -1.36 -17.02 30.38
N GLN A 369 -2.27 -16.22 30.93
CA GLN A 369 -2.13 -14.76 30.91
C GLN A 369 -0.91 -14.28 31.71
N ASP A 370 -0.56 -14.98 32.81
CA ASP A 370 0.64 -14.65 33.59
C ASP A 370 1.91 -14.93 32.78
N ASP A 371 1.96 -16.03 32.04
CA ASP A 371 3.07 -16.34 31.13
C ASP A 371 3.25 -15.27 30.05
N LEU A 372 2.15 -14.79 29.46
CA LEU A 372 2.18 -13.72 28.46
C LEU A 372 2.68 -12.40 29.05
N ALA A 373 2.24 -12.07 30.27
CA ALA A 373 2.68 -10.88 30.98
C ALA A 373 4.17 -10.96 31.33
N ASP A 374 4.67 -12.12 31.73
CA ASP A 374 6.09 -12.33 32.03
C ASP A 374 6.94 -12.24 30.76
N PHE A 375 6.48 -12.81 29.64
CA PHE A 375 7.15 -12.64 28.35
C PHE A 375 7.29 -11.16 27.97
N ILE A 376 6.21 -10.38 28.05
CA ILE A 376 6.23 -8.95 27.77
C ILE A 376 7.16 -8.19 28.73
N ARG A 377 7.13 -8.55 30.04
CA ARG A 377 8.00 -7.92 31.05
C ARG A 377 9.48 -8.17 30.76
N ILE A 378 9.84 -9.37 30.32
CA ILE A 378 11.21 -9.72 29.97
C ILE A 378 11.63 -8.98 28.69
N GLU A 379 10.80 -8.99 27.64
CA GLU A 379 11.07 -8.28 26.40
C GLU A 379 11.32 -6.78 26.62
N PHE A 380 10.46 -6.12 27.37
CA PHE A 380 10.58 -4.68 27.65
C PHE A 380 11.51 -4.35 28.83
N GLY A 381 11.85 -5.30 29.68
CA GLY A 381 12.82 -5.14 30.80
C GLY A 381 14.28 -5.13 30.34
N ARG A 382 14.57 -5.39 29.09
CA ARG A 382 15.95 -5.37 28.54
C ARG A 382 16.48 -3.95 28.48
N ILE A 383 17.77 -3.78 28.78
CA ILE A 383 18.41 -2.46 28.77
C ILE A 383 18.26 -1.83 27.38
N GLY A 384 17.60 -0.67 27.30
CA GLY A 384 17.32 0.03 26.05
C GLY A 384 16.06 -0.44 25.29
N ALA A 385 15.29 -1.40 25.82
CA ALA A 385 14.09 -1.94 25.16
C ALA A 385 13.04 -0.88 24.85
N ASP A 386 12.78 0.05 25.76
CA ASP A 386 11.80 1.14 25.60
C ASP A 386 12.09 2.02 24.37
N THR A 387 13.33 2.02 23.89
CA THR A 387 13.75 2.85 22.76
C THR A 387 13.99 2.05 21.47
N HIS A 388 14.16 0.72 21.56
CA HIS A 388 14.66 -0.09 20.44
C HIS A 388 13.79 -1.29 20.05
N ILE A 389 13.06 -1.95 20.98
CA ILE A 389 12.24 -3.12 20.65
C ILE A 389 11.04 -2.74 19.78
N THR A 390 10.88 -3.49 18.70
CA THR A 390 9.79 -3.30 17.73
C THR A 390 8.74 -4.39 17.85
N PRO A 391 7.47 -4.14 17.54
CA PRO A 391 6.44 -5.17 17.44
C PRO A 391 6.84 -6.35 16.56
N ARG A 392 7.63 -6.11 15.52
CA ARG A 392 8.13 -7.16 14.61
C ARG A 392 9.00 -8.18 15.33
N GLU A 393 9.92 -7.71 16.18
CA GLU A 393 10.82 -8.56 16.95
C GLU A 393 10.06 -9.36 17.99
N VAL A 394 9.23 -8.69 18.79
CA VAL A 394 8.40 -9.34 19.81
C VAL A 394 7.52 -10.44 19.21
N ILE A 395 6.87 -10.17 18.07
CA ILE A 395 6.02 -11.15 17.38
C ILE A 395 6.84 -12.35 16.91
N ARG A 396 8.00 -12.11 16.29
CA ARG A 396 8.86 -13.17 15.77
C ARG A 396 9.35 -14.08 16.89
N ASP A 397 9.85 -13.48 17.97
CA ASP A 397 10.42 -14.19 19.11
C ASP A 397 9.31 -14.95 19.85
N PHE A 398 8.12 -14.37 19.99
CA PHE A 398 6.98 -15.06 20.59
C PHE A 398 6.51 -16.26 19.77
N ILE A 399 6.42 -16.14 18.43
CA ILE A 399 6.05 -17.28 17.57
C ILE A 399 7.10 -18.40 17.67
N GLN A 400 8.38 -18.06 17.75
CA GLN A 400 9.45 -19.05 17.96
C GLN A 400 9.28 -19.79 19.29
N VAL A 401 8.94 -19.08 20.34
CA VAL A 401 8.63 -19.68 21.66
C VAL A 401 7.44 -20.64 21.57
N LEU A 402 6.35 -20.23 20.90
CA LEU A 402 5.19 -21.10 20.69
C LEU A 402 5.54 -22.37 19.89
N ASP A 403 6.37 -22.25 18.86
CA ASP A 403 6.86 -23.39 18.08
C ASP A 403 7.66 -24.39 18.96
N ILE A 404 8.53 -23.87 19.84
CA ILE A 404 9.34 -24.70 20.74
C ILE A 404 8.45 -25.44 21.74
N ILE A 405 7.51 -24.74 22.37
CA ILE A 405 6.57 -25.35 23.33
C ILE A 405 5.69 -26.39 22.64
N TYR A 406 5.20 -26.13 21.45
CA TYR A 406 4.41 -27.07 20.67
C TYR A 406 5.18 -28.37 20.36
N GLN A 407 6.48 -28.26 20.04
CA GLN A 407 7.35 -29.41 19.74
C GLN A 407 7.82 -30.15 21.01
N ASN A 408 7.79 -29.49 22.17
CA ASN A 408 8.26 -30.02 23.45
C ASN A 408 7.19 -29.81 24.53
N PRO A 409 6.12 -30.63 24.57
CA PRO A 409 4.98 -30.42 25.47
C PRO A 409 5.29 -30.49 26.99
N SER A 410 6.46 -30.95 27.36
CA SER A 410 6.93 -30.98 28.78
C SER A 410 7.56 -29.65 29.21
N LEU A 411 7.93 -28.77 28.27
CA LEU A 411 8.53 -27.46 28.55
C LEU A 411 7.45 -26.44 28.90
N LYS A 412 7.68 -25.67 29.96
CA LYS A 412 6.86 -24.50 30.30
C LYS A 412 7.52 -23.23 29.76
N LEU A 413 6.71 -22.20 29.47
CA LEU A 413 7.22 -20.91 29.04
C LEU A 413 8.23 -20.31 30.02
N ALA A 414 7.93 -20.42 31.33
CA ALA A 414 8.82 -19.93 32.40
C ALA A 414 10.22 -20.57 32.36
N ASP A 415 10.31 -21.87 31.99
CA ASP A 415 11.58 -22.57 31.91
C ASP A 415 12.44 -22.07 30.74
N LEU A 416 11.78 -21.72 29.62
CA LEU A 416 12.45 -21.14 28.45
C LEU A 416 12.92 -19.71 28.71
N LEU A 417 12.09 -18.90 29.37
CA LEU A 417 12.39 -17.47 29.62
C LEU A 417 13.48 -17.31 30.71
N GLY A 418 13.64 -18.27 31.60
CA GLY A 418 14.66 -18.26 32.66
C GLY A 418 16.01 -18.86 32.25
N SER A 419 16.17 -19.37 31.02
CA SER A 419 17.41 -20.01 30.59
C SER A 419 18.38 -18.96 30.01
N ASP A 420 19.66 -19.02 30.41
CA ASP A 420 20.76 -18.20 29.85
C ASP A 420 20.99 -18.47 28.35
N GLU A 421 20.39 -19.52 27.79
CA GLU A 421 20.49 -19.94 26.41
C GLU A 421 19.51 -19.17 25.48
N PHE A 422 18.56 -18.44 26.03
CA PHE A 422 17.65 -17.61 25.25
C PHE A 422 18.38 -16.35 24.76
N SER A 423 19.34 -16.54 23.84
CA SER A 423 20.03 -15.45 23.20
C SER A 423 19.11 -14.83 22.17
N TYR A 424 18.64 -13.67 22.46
CA TYR A 424 17.91 -12.85 21.52
C TYR A 424 18.85 -12.40 20.40
N ALA A 425 18.47 -12.56 19.14
CA ALA A 425 19.21 -12.02 18.02
C ALA A 425 19.41 -10.51 18.27
N GLN A 426 20.65 -10.11 18.54
CA GLN A 426 21.03 -8.71 18.53
C GLN A 426 20.90 -8.27 17.08
N ASN A 427 19.85 -7.54 16.76
CA ASN A 427 19.84 -6.75 15.53
C ASN A 427 20.88 -5.64 15.76
N GLU A 428 22.04 -5.78 15.14
CA GLU A 428 22.96 -4.67 14.95
C GLU A 428 22.15 -3.52 14.36
N VAL A 429 22.17 -2.41 15.07
CA VAL A 429 21.41 -1.21 14.70
C VAL A 429 21.99 -0.73 13.38
N GLU A 430 21.32 -0.96 12.27
CA GLU A 430 21.69 -0.39 10.96
C GLU A 430 21.94 1.14 11.01
N GLY A 431 21.49 1.81 12.07
CA GLY A 431 21.74 3.22 12.33
C GLY A 431 23.17 3.55 12.78
N ALA A 432 23.91 2.62 13.37
CA ALA A 432 25.31 2.85 13.80
C ALA A 432 26.27 2.70 12.60
N GLU A 433 26.00 1.77 11.67
CA GLU A 433 26.79 1.65 10.44
C GLU A 433 26.58 2.83 9.49
N ILE A 434 25.39 3.42 9.44
CA ILE A 434 25.12 4.61 8.62
C ILE A 434 25.93 5.81 9.12
N SER A 435 26.15 5.97 10.42
CA SER A 435 26.97 7.07 10.95
C SER A 435 28.48 6.82 10.77
N ALA A 436 28.95 5.57 10.81
CA ALA A 436 30.34 5.21 10.60
C ALA A 436 30.77 5.29 9.13
N GLN A 437 29.93 4.86 8.19
CA GLN A 437 30.22 4.97 6.76
C GLN A 437 30.21 6.41 6.23
N PHE A 438 29.53 7.34 6.92
CA PHE A 438 29.55 8.76 6.56
C PHE A 438 30.71 9.56 7.21
N ALA A 439 31.36 9.03 8.24
CA ALA A 439 32.53 9.65 8.88
C ALA A 439 33.80 9.49 8.05
N GLU A 440 33.85 8.52 7.11
CA GLU A 440 35.05 8.30 6.25
C GLU A 440 35.07 9.10 4.93
N PHE A 441 34.05 9.94 4.67
CA PHE A 441 33.93 10.73 3.42
C PHE A 441 34.04 12.26 3.62
N GLU A 442 34.63 12.74 4.72
CA GLU A 442 35.11 14.12 4.84
C GLU A 442 36.63 14.19 4.64
N LEU A 443 37.07 14.17 3.38
CA LEU A 443 38.34 14.73 2.91
C LEU A 443 38.18 15.18 1.45
#